data_f0db051f5bab50ba3c938cbe7d4a3ec9
#
_entry.id   f0db051f5bab50ba3c938cbe7d4a3ec9
#
_cell.length_a   1.000
_cell.length_b   1.000
_cell.length_c   1.000
_cell.angle_alpha   90.00
_cell.angle_beta   90.00
_cell.angle_gamma   90.00
#
_symmetry.space_group_name_H-M   'P 1'
#
loop_
_entity.id
_entity.type
_entity.pdbx_description
1 polymer ?
#
loop_
_entity_poly.entity_id
_entity_poly.type
_entity_poly.pdbx_seq_one_letter_code
_entity_poly.pdbx_strand_id
1 'polypeptide(L)'
;MNHAALGLTVALALALPGSAQANELFGGVYVHDVKLPLDKSGIESGADLSLGYRGGRIGHLWSADLQPYVFAAVNTGGNTNYAAAGVSAKFPLGSRWYFRPGLGIAIHDGSAGKFFRTDKIAFGSRVLFEPEIGLGAQLTKRVSVEASWVHMSHAQLFGKENPGIDNLGVRLNLKL
;
A
#
# COMPACT_ATOMS: atom_id res chain seq x y z
N MET A 1 -9.85 -19.14 -26.23
CA MET A 1 -9.91 -18.66 -24.83
C MET A 1 -9.25 -17.30 -24.83
N ASN A 2 -10.07 -16.24 -24.82
CA ASN A 2 -9.60 -14.86 -25.00
C ASN A 2 -9.19 -14.30 -23.65
N HIS A 3 -7.90 -14.07 -23.47
CA HIS A 3 -7.40 -13.28 -22.36
C HIS A 3 -7.61 -11.80 -22.68
N ALA A 4 -8.68 -11.22 -22.13
CA ALA A 4 -8.87 -9.78 -22.16
C ALA A 4 -7.84 -9.17 -21.23
N ALA A 5 -6.82 -8.53 -21.80
CA ALA A 5 -5.90 -7.66 -21.10
C ALA A 5 -6.72 -6.47 -20.57
N LEU A 6 -6.95 -6.44 -19.28
CA LEU A 6 -7.55 -5.30 -18.60
C LEU A 6 -6.50 -4.19 -18.54
N GLY A 7 -6.55 -3.27 -19.51
CA GLY A 7 -5.72 -2.08 -19.51
C GLY A 7 -6.09 -1.19 -18.33
N LEU A 8 -5.28 -1.17 -17.30
CA LEU A 8 -5.41 -0.30 -16.14
C LEU A 8 -5.01 1.13 -16.56
N THR A 9 -5.95 1.91 -17.04
CA THR A 9 -5.74 3.36 -17.27
C THR A 9 -5.90 4.04 -15.92
N VAL A 10 -4.79 4.27 -15.23
CA VAL A 10 -4.76 5.11 -14.02
C VAL A 10 -4.82 6.56 -14.47
N ALA A 11 -6.01 7.16 -14.48
CA ALA A 11 -6.16 8.60 -14.64
C ALA A 11 -5.70 9.30 -13.35
N LEU A 12 -4.45 9.73 -13.33
CA LEU A 12 -3.85 10.49 -12.24
C LEU A 12 -4.12 11.98 -12.47
N ALA A 13 -5.20 12.51 -11.92
CA ALA A 13 -5.45 13.95 -11.86
C ALA A 13 -6.10 14.32 -10.53
N LEU A 14 -5.28 14.51 -9.51
CA LEU A 14 -5.66 15.29 -8.34
C LEU A 14 -4.55 16.29 -8.04
N ALA A 15 -4.44 17.32 -8.89
CA ALA A 15 -3.78 18.57 -8.54
C ALA A 15 -4.74 19.34 -7.63
N LEU A 16 -4.67 19.13 -6.31
CA LEU A 16 -5.29 20.02 -5.35
C LEU A 16 -4.34 21.20 -5.12
N PRO A 17 -4.79 22.44 -5.33
CA PRO A 17 -3.96 23.61 -5.06
C PRO A 17 -3.85 23.83 -3.55
N GLY A 18 -2.65 24.00 -3.08
CA GLY A 18 -2.35 24.72 -1.85
C GLY A 18 -2.04 23.87 -0.64
N SER A 19 -0.78 23.71 -0.41
CA SER A 19 -0.11 23.86 0.90
C SER A 19 1.38 23.56 0.77
N ALA A 20 2.20 24.18 1.62
CA ALA A 20 3.66 24.24 1.54
C ALA A 20 4.41 22.89 1.76
N GLN A 21 3.76 21.76 1.66
CA GLN A 21 4.41 20.47 1.67
C GLN A 21 4.40 19.86 0.28
N ALA A 22 5.60 19.56 -0.21
CA ALA A 22 5.81 19.02 -1.54
C ALA A 22 5.11 17.67 -1.70
N ASN A 23 4.56 17.45 -2.88
CA ASN A 23 4.11 16.14 -3.33
C ASN A 23 5.28 15.16 -3.31
N GLU A 24 5.01 13.88 -3.14
CA GLU A 24 6.02 12.83 -3.15
C GLU A 24 5.68 11.77 -4.21
N LEU A 25 6.64 11.41 -5.05
CA LEU A 25 6.62 10.16 -5.79
C LEU A 25 7.27 9.11 -4.92
N PHE A 26 6.72 7.89 -4.88
CA PHE A 26 7.37 6.81 -4.17
C PHE A 26 7.33 5.50 -4.96
N GLY A 27 8.36 4.69 -4.79
CA GLY A 27 8.44 3.35 -5.33
C GLY A 27 9.09 2.41 -4.34
N GLY A 28 8.74 1.13 -4.39
CA GLY A 28 9.24 0.16 -3.43
C GLY A 28 9.28 -1.25 -3.96
N VAL A 29 10.01 -2.08 -3.22
CA VAL A 29 10.08 -3.53 -3.42
C VAL A 29 9.65 -4.18 -2.11
N TYR A 30 8.75 -5.16 -2.20
CA TYR A 30 8.18 -5.87 -1.05
C TYR A 30 8.35 -7.38 -1.21
N VAL A 31 8.52 -8.05 -0.12
CA VAL A 31 8.25 -9.49 -0.02
C VAL A 31 6.75 -9.67 0.06
N HIS A 32 6.19 -10.42 -0.87
CA HIS A 32 4.76 -10.67 -1.00
C HIS A 32 4.29 -11.71 0.00
N ASP A 33 3.17 -11.46 0.65
CA ASP A 33 2.45 -12.37 1.54
C ASP A 33 3.34 -12.99 2.64
N VAL A 34 3.98 -12.12 3.42
CA VAL A 34 4.82 -12.55 4.55
C VAL A 34 3.95 -13.13 5.65
N LYS A 35 4.27 -14.36 6.08
CA LYS A 35 3.58 -14.99 7.20
C LYS A 35 3.92 -14.28 8.51
N LEU A 36 2.97 -13.53 9.03
CA LEU A 36 3.05 -12.91 10.35
C LEU A 36 2.28 -13.74 11.39
N PRO A 37 2.62 -13.62 12.70
CA PRO A 37 1.96 -14.41 13.75
C PRO A 37 0.46 -14.10 13.91
N LEU A 38 -0.02 -12.99 13.37
CA LEU A 38 -1.37 -12.45 13.60
C LEU A 38 -2.38 -12.82 12.50
N ASP A 39 -1.96 -13.40 11.40
CA ASP A 39 -2.84 -13.74 10.29
C ASP A 39 -2.61 -15.16 9.73
N LYS A 40 -3.44 -15.53 8.75
CA LYS A 40 -3.37 -16.81 8.05
C LYS A 40 -2.70 -16.70 6.67
N SER A 41 -1.93 -15.64 6.44
CA SER A 41 -1.21 -15.37 5.20
C SER A 41 0.00 -16.30 4.98
N GLY A 42 0.78 -16.07 3.96
CA GLY A 42 1.91 -16.89 3.56
C GLY A 42 1.53 -18.05 2.64
N ILE A 43 0.49 -17.84 1.82
CA ILE A 43 0.02 -18.77 0.78
C ILE A 43 0.64 -18.42 -0.56
N GLU A 44 0.70 -17.12 -0.87
CA GLU A 44 1.32 -16.58 -2.08
C GLU A 44 2.78 -16.21 -1.81
N SER A 45 3.53 -15.88 -2.85
CA SER A 45 4.96 -15.60 -2.73
C SER A 45 5.43 -14.65 -3.84
N GLY A 46 6.71 -14.29 -3.81
CA GLY A 46 7.35 -13.44 -4.82
C GLY A 46 7.71 -12.08 -4.27
N ALA A 47 8.04 -11.17 -5.18
CA ALA A 47 8.31 -9.79 -4.86
C ALA A 47 7.29 -8.88 -5.54
N ASP A 48 6.84 -7.84 -4.84
CA ASP A 48 5.99 -6.81 -5.41
C ASP A 48 6.84 -5.58 -5.78
N LEU A 49 6.63 -5.09 -6.98
CA LEU A 49 7.13 -3.78 -7.40
C LEU A 49 6.01 -2.76 -7.27
N SER A 50 6.19 -1.75 -6.44
CA SER A 50 5.19 -0.71 -6.22
C SER A 50 5.63 0.64 -6.77
N LEU A 51 4.64 1.40 -7.23
CA LEU A 51 4.80 2.81 -7.60
C LEU A 51 3.57 3.59 -7.14
N GLY A 52 3.79 4.76 -6.56
CA GLY A 52 2.72 5.57 -6.04
C GLY A 52 3.05 7.05 -5.97
N TYR A 53 2.02 7.80 -5.66
CA TYR A 53 2.05 9.25 -5.49
C TYR A 53 1.39 9.61 -4.17
N ARG A 54 2.00 10.54 -3.45
CA ARG A 54 1.46 11.13 -2.25
C ARG A 54 1.28 12.63 -2.48
N GLY A 55 0.06 13.10 -2.29
CA GLY A 55 -0.29 14.50 -2.46
C GLY A 55 0.28 15.38 -1.36
N GLY A 56 0.17 16.68 -1.54
CA GLY A 56 0.49 17.67 -0.52
C GLY A 56 -0.38 17.51 0.73
N ARG A 57 0.02 18.19 1.79
CA ARG A 57 -0.69 18.18 3.06
C ARG A 57 -2.13 18.68 2.93
N ILE A 58 -3.09 17.88 3.39
CA ILE A 58 -4.52 18.22 3.46
C ILE A 58 -4.98 18.62 4.87
N GLY A 59 -4.15 18.41 5.88
CA GLY A 59 -4.46 18.73 7.27
C GLY A 59 -3.38 18.28 8.24
N HIS A 60 -3.67 18.43 9.52
CA HIS A 60 -2.79 17.98 10.61
C HIS A 60 -3.55 17.07 11.57
N LEU A 61 -2.85 16.09 12.10
CA LEU A 61 -3.27 15.29 13.24
C LEU A 61 -2.14 15.37 14.28
N TRP A 62 -2.33 16.17 15.34
CA TRP A 62 -1.27 16.54 16.29
C TRP A 62 -0.04 17.10 15.57
N SER A 63 1.13 16.46 15.71
CA SER A 63 2.38 16.85 15.03
C SER A 63 2.53 16.29 13.62
N ALA A 64 1.60 15.45 13.17
CA ALA A 64 1.68 14.80 11.86
C ALA A 64 0.99 15.62 10.77
N ASP A 65 1.60 15.60 9.59
CA ASP A 65 0.97 16.06 8.36
C ASP A 65 0.15 14.93 7.73
N LEU A 66 -1.12 15.22 7.42
CA LEU A 66 -2.01 14.32 6.71
C LEU A 66 -1.82 14.49 5.21
N GLN A 67 -1.56 13.38 4.52
CA GLN A 67 -1.28 13.36 3.08
C GLN A 67 -2.10 12.26 2.39
N PRO A 68 -2.89 12.59 1.35
CA PRO A 68 -3.55 11.57 0.54
C PRO A 68 -2.53 10.81 -0.29
N TYR A 69 -2.77 9.54 -0.55
CA TYR A 69 -1.92 8.72 -1.40
C TYR A 69 -2.72 7.82 -2.33
N VAL A 70 -2.06 7.42 -3.40
CA VAL A 70 -2.49 6.34 -4.29
C VAL A 70 -1.25 5.57 -4.74
N PHE A 71 -1.35 4.25 -4.82
CA PHE A 71 -0.29 3.42 -5.38
C PHE A 71 -0.83 2.13 -5.99
N ALA A 72 0.00 1.50 -6.81
CA ALA A 72 -0.23 0.16 -7.32
C ALA A 72 1.01 -0.69 -7.07
N ALA A 73 0.80 -1.99 -6.95
CA ALA A 73 1.84 -2.99 -6.80
C ALA A 73 1.57 -4.18 -7.72
N VAL A 74 2.63 -4.64 -8.38
CA VAL A 74 2.60 -5.78 -9.30
C VAL A 74 3.52 -6.87 -8.77
N ASN A 75 2.96 -8.07 -8.61
CA ASN A 75 3.70 -9.24 -8.16
C ASN A 75 4.51 -9.86 -9.31
N THR A 76 5.80 -10.05 -9.11
CA THR A 76 6.72 -10.61 -10.12
C THR A 76 6.55 -12.11 -10.32
N GLY A 77 5.92 -12.81 -9.38
CA GLY A 77 5.63 -14.25 -9.44
C GLY A 77 4.26 -14.60 -10.06
N GLY A 78 3.50 -13.61 -10.55
CA GLY A 78 2.16 -13.83 -11.11
C GLY A 78 1.08 -14.12 -10.07
N ASN A 79 1.29 -13.66 -8.83
CA ASN A 79 0.32 -13.70 -7.75
C ASN A 79 -0.51 -12.41 -7.71
N THR A 80 -1.14 -12.11 -6.58
CA THR A 80 -2.08 -11.00 -6.45
C THR A 80 -1.41 -9.64 -6.70
N ASN A 81 -1.94 -8.89 -7.67
CA ASN A 81 -1.63 -7.48 -7.87
C ASN A 81 -2.71 -6.62 -7.21
N TYR A 82 -2.37 -5.40 -6.80
CA TYR A 82 -3.33 -4.52 -6.14
C TYR A 82 -3.05 -3.04 -6.39
N ALA A 83 -4.07 -2.24 -6.18
CA ALA A 83 -3.96 -0.78 -6.12
C ALA A 83 -4.72 -0.28 -4.90
N ALA A 84 -4.20 0.74 -4.25
CA ALA A 84 -4.78 1.32 -3.06
C ALA A 84 -4.78 2.85 -3.10
N ALA A 85 -5.72 3.43 -2.37
CA ALA A 85 -5.78 4.87 -2.13
C ALA A 85 -6.22 5.14 -0.69
N GLY A 86 -5.64 6.14 -0.05
CA GLY A 86 -5.89 6.43 1.34
C GLY A 86 -5.28 7.74 1.82
N VAL A 87 -5.15 7.85 3.14
CA VAL A 87 -4.51 8.98 3.82
C VAL A 87 -3.46 8.44 4.79
N SER A 88 -2.27 9.00 4.74
CA SER A 88 -1.19 8.73 5.70
C SER A 88 -0.90 9.95 6.57
N ALA A 89 -0.41 9.70 7.78
CA ALA A 89 -0.01 10.70 8.75
C ALA A 89 1.50 10.62 8.97
N LYS A 90 2.27 11.65 8.60
CA LYS A 90 3.72 11.68 8.76
C LYS A 90 4.11 12.36 10.07
N PHE A 91 4.48 11.57 11.09
CA PHE A 91 4.96 12.02 12.39
C PHE A 91 6.48 12.19 12.36
N PRO A 92 7.03 13.39 12.57
CA PRO A 92 8.46 13.58 12.69
C PRO A 92 8.98 12.96 14.00
N LEU A 93 10.07 12.21 13.91
CA LEU A 93 10.81 11.62 15.02
C LEU A 93 12.21 12.25 15.07
N GLY A 94 12.29 13.49 15.57
CA GLY A 94 13.51 14.28 15.52
C GLY A 94 13.78 14.87 14.13
N SER A 95 15.05 15.08 13.79
CA SER A 95 15.45 15.82 12.57
C SER A 95 15.54 14.96 11.31
N ARG A 96 15.66 13.66 11.46
CA ARG A 96 15.93 12.74 10.33
C ARG A 96 14.88 11.65 10.16
N TRP A 97 14.34 11.12 11.25
CA TRP A 97 13.43 9.99 11.24
C TRP A 97 11.98 10.43 11.23
N TYR A 98 11.11 9.57 10.73
CA TYR A 98 9.65 9.76 10.82
C TYR A 98 8.93 8.41 10.89
N PHE A 99 7.78 8.43 11.53
CA PHE A 99 6.82 7.33 11.54
C PHE A 99 5.62 7.72 10.66
N ARG A 100 5.15 6.79 9.84
CA ARG A 100 4.07 7.07 8.89
C ARG A 100 3.06 5.93 8.88
N PRO A 101 2.03 5.98 9.74
CA PRO A 101 0.85 5.14 9.59
C PRO A 101 -0.02 5.68 8.46
N GLY A 102 -0.75 4.78 7.80
CA GLY A 102 -1.74 5.10 6.78
C GLY A 102 -2.94 4.18 6.88
N LEU A 103 -4.04 4.62 6.30
CA LEU A 103 -5.25 3.82 6.14
C LEU A 103 -5.88 4.14 4.79
N GLY A 104 -6.15 3.10 4.04
CA GLY A 104 -6.72 3.18 2.71
C GLY A 104 -7.73 2.08 2.41
N ILE A 105 -8.12 2.07 1.15
CA ILE A 105 -8.93 1.03 0.53
C ILE A 105 -8.14 0.51 -0.68
N ALA A 106 -8.07 -0.80 -0.80
CA ALA A 106 -7.42 -1.48 -1.91
C ALA A 106 -8.43 -2.26 -2.76
N ILE A 107 -8.09 -2.39 -4.04
CA ILE A 107 -8.69 -3.33 -4.98
C ILE A 107 -7.59 -4.26 -5.50
N HIS A 108 -7.93 -5.49 -5.80
CA HIS A 108 -6.96 -6.49 -6.24
C HIS A 108 -7.52 -7.39 -7.35
N ASP A 109 -6.63 -8.06 -8.09
CA ASP A 109 -6.98 -9.02 -9.15
C ASP A 109 -6.97 -10.49 -8.67
N GLY A 110 -6.54 -10.76 -7.43
CA GLY A 110 -6.58 -12.06 -6.80
C GLY A 110 -7.99 -12.63 -6.64
N SER A 111 -8.14 -13.80 -6.01
CA SER A 111 -9.44 -14.43 -5.85
C SER A 111 -10.33 -13.71 -4.84
N ALA A 112 -11.53 -13.33 -5.24
CA ALA A 112 -12.60 -12.86 -4.35
C ALA A 112 -13.54 -14.00 -3.92
N GLY A 113 -13.20 -15.27 -4.22
CA GLY A 113 -13.97 -16.44 -3.84
C GLY A 113 -13.95 -16.69 -2.33
N LYS A 114 -14.85 -17.56 -1.88
CA LYS A 114 -14.99 -17.97 -0.46
C LYS A 114 -14.25 -19.27 -0.14
N PHE A 115 -13.69 -19.94 -1.14
CA PHE A 115 -13.04 -21.24 -0.96
C PHE A 115 -11.53 -21.09 -1.01
N PHE A 116 -10.85 -21.69 -0.07
CA PHE A 116 -9.40 -21.77 -0.06
C PHE A 116 -8.90 -22.60 -1.25
N ARG A 117 -7.97 -22.04 -1.97
CA ARG A 117 -7.05 -22.77 -2.83
C ARG A 117 -5.73 -22.96 -2.07
N THR A 118 -4.99 -23.99 -2.39
CA THR A 118 -3.69 -24.26 -1.75
C THR A 118 -2.58 -23.37 -2.27
N ASP A 119 -2.82 -22.67 -3.39
CA ASP A 119 -1.83 -21.88 -4.16
C ASP A 119 -2.21 -20.41 -4.32
N LYS A 120 -3.41 -19.99 -3.88
CA LYS A 120 -3.91 -18.63 -4.04
C LYS A 120 -4.74 -18.21 -2.83
N ILE A 121 -4.61 -16.94 -2.45
CA ILE A 121 -5.42 -16.35 -1.39
C ILE A 121 -6.86 -16.15 -1.88
N ALA A 122 -7.82 -16.60 -1.10
CA ALA A 122 -9.24 -16.34 -1.30
C ALA A 122 -9.67 -15.20 -0.38
N PHE A 123 -9.59 -13.97 -0.86
CA PHE A 123 -9.85 -12.76 -0.05
C PHE A 123 -11.31 -12.59 0.38
N GLY A 124 -12.26 -13.21 -0.31
CA GLY A 124 -13.68 -13.10 -0.01
C GLY A 124 -14.34 -11.77 -0.46
N SER A 125 -13.56 -10.79 -0.84
CA SER A 125 -14.02 -9.47 -1.33
C SER A 125 -13.04 -8.92 -2.35
N ARG A 126 -13.51 -8.12 -3.31
CA ARG A 126 -12.67 -7.35 -4.25
C ARG A 126 -12.14 -6.06 -3.66
N VAL A 127 -12.78 -5.58 -2.61
CA VAL A 127 -12.41 -4.36 -1.91
C VAL A 127 -11.94 -4.72 -0.51
N LEU A 128 -10.76 -4.25 -0.14
CA LEU A 128 -10.12 -4.52 1.14
C LEU A 128 -9.76 -3.20 1.82
N PHE A 129 -9.71 -3.20 3.14
CA PHE A 129 -9.02 -2.16 3.89
C PHE A 129 -7.51 -2.35 3.73
N GLU A 130 -6.80 -1.24 3.67
CA GLU A 130 -5.36 -1.21 3.49
C GLU A 130 -4.72 -0.33 4.58
N PRO A 131 -4.51 -0.83 5.80
CA PRO A 131 -3.62 -0.20 6.75
C PRO A 131 -2.16 -0.37 6.33
N GLU A 132 -1.37 0.71 6.43
CA GLU A 132 0.06 0.69 6.21
C GLU A 132 0.83 1.32 7.38
N ILE A 133 2.06 0.89 7.58
CA ILE A 133 3.00 1.49 8.52
C ILE A 133 4.34 1.69 7.83
N GLY A 134 4.89 2.89 7.93
CA GLY A 134 6.23 3.24 7.48
C GLY A 134 7.10 3.76 8.61
N LEU A 135 8.35 3.32 8.67
CA LEU A 135 9.41 3.93 9.47
C LEU A 135 10.49 4.41 8.50
N GLY A 136 10.64 5.71 8.38
CA GLY A 136 11.50 6.31 7.37
C GLY A 136 12.61 7.19 7.90
N ALA A 137 13.63 7.36 7.07
CA ALA A 137 14.75 8.26 7.32
C ALA A 137 14.99 9.18 6.13
N GLN A 138 15.14 10.47 6.39
CA GLN A 138 15.51 11.47 5.40
C GLN A 138 16.99 11.30 5.04
N LEU A 139 17.28 11.00 3.78
CA LEU A 139 18.64 10.85 3.26
C LEU A 139 19.19 12.18 2.73
N THR A 140 18.37 12.90 1.99
CA THR A 140 18.68 14.25 1.47
C THR A 140 17.47 15.16 1.65
N LYS A 141 17.55 16.41 1.21
CA LYS A 141 16.39 17.34 1.25
C LYS A 141 15.19 16.83 0.44
N ARG A 142 15.42 15.98 -0.57
CA ARG A 142 14.36 15.47 -1.46
C ARG A 142 14.11 13.97 -1.36
N VAL A 143 15.06 13.18 -0.86
CA VAL A 143 14.98 11.72 -0.87
C VAL A 143 14.90 11.18 0.54
N SER A 144 13.96 10.29 0.80
CA SER A 144 13.90 9.48 2.02
C SER A 144 13.73 8.01 1.68
N VAL A 145 14.22 7.15 2.56
CA VAL A 145 14.01 5.70 2.55
C VAL A 145 13.05 5.34 3.66
N GLU A 146 12.22 4.32 3.45
CA GLU A 146 11.19 3.91 4.40
C GLU A 146 11.08 2.39 4.43
N ALA A 147 11.26 1.77 5.59
CA ALA A 147 10.80 0.41 5.83
C ALA A 147 9.28 0.46 5.93
N SER A 148 8.59 -0.38 5.17
CA SER A 148 7.14 -0.30 4.98
C SER A 148 6.50 -1.67 5.15
N TRP A 149 5.41 -1.70 5.89
CA TRP A 149 4.47 -2.81 5.97
C TRP A 149 3.13 -2.35 5.43
N VAL A 150 2.54 -3.17 4.56
CA VAL A 150 1.22 -2.97 3.97
C VAL A 150 0.39 -4.21 4.24
N HIS A 151 -0.73 -4.04 4.90
CA HIS A 151 -1.71 -5.10 5.14
C HIS A 151 -2.96 -4.85 4.32
N MET A 152 -3.60 -5.92 3.86
CA MET A 152 -4.91 -5.81 3.20
C MET A 152 -5.83 -6.91 3.69
N SER A 153 -7.02 -6.53 4.14
CA SER A 153 -8.07 -7.47 4.54
C SER A 153 -9.44 -6.79 4.55
N HIS A 154 -10.51 -7.57 4.59
CA HIS A 154 -11.86 -6.99 4.73
C HIS A 154 -12.40 -7.00 6.17
N ALA A 155 -11.55 -7.24 7.16
CA ALA A 155 -11.89 -7.20 8.59
C ALA A 155 -13.13 -8.07 8.96
N GLN A 156 -13.38 -9.15 8.23
CA GLN A 156 -14.55 -10.04 8.35
C GLN A 156 -15.92 -9.36 8.08
N LEU A 157 -15.94 -8.13 7.52
CA LEU A 157 -17.20 -7.42 7.23
C LEU A 157 -17.99 -8.05 6.08
N PHE A 158 -17.32 -8.73 5.16
CA PHE A 158 -17.96 -9.33 3.97
C PHE A 158 -18.01 -10.86 4.00
N GLY A 159 -17.60 -11.49 5.09
CA GLY A 159 -17.61 -12.94 5.28
C GLY A 159 -16.79 -13.39 6.48
N LYS A 160 -16.92 -14.68 6.85
CA LYS A 160 -16.16 -15.28 7.96
C LYS A 160 -14.70 -15.53 7.59
N GLU A 161 -14.42 -15.77 6.31
CA GLU A 161 -13.09 -16.02 5.78
C GLU A 161 -12.42 -14.68 5.47
N ASN A 162 -11.30 -14.40 6.10
CA ASN A 162 -10.51 -13.19 5.90
C ASN A 162 -9.04 -13.50 6.15
N PRO A 163 -8.37 -14.19 5.20
CA PRO A 163 -6.97 -14.56 5.37
C PRO A 163 -6.04 -13.34 5.43
N GLY A 164 -6.42 -12.24 4.74
CA GLY A 164 -5.55 -11.08 4.59
C GLY A 164 -4.32 -11.34 3.73
N ILE A 165 -3.51 -10.32 3.58
CA ILE A 165 -2.17 -10.38 2.98
C ILE A 165 -1.28 -9.34 3.65
N ASP A 166 -0.05 -9.71 3.96
CA ASP A 166 0.96 -8.85 4.55
C ASP A 166 2.18 -8.74 3.65
N ASN A 167 2.53 -7.52 3.29
CA ASN A 167 3.68 -7.23 2.46
C ASN A 167 4.69 -6.37 3.24
N LEU A 168 5.93 -6.84 3.34
CA LEU A 168 7.03 -6.13 4.00
C LEU A 168 8.06 -5.71 2.97
N GLY A 169 8.48 -4.44 3.00
CA GLY A 169 9.40 -3.94 2.00
C GLY A 169 10.10 -2.65 2.34
N VAL A 170 10.72 -2.09 1.32
CA VAL A 170 11.43 -0.81 1.38
C VAL A 170 10.91 0.09 0.28
N ARG A 171 10.61 1.34 0.63
CA ARG A 171 10.24 2.43 -0.28
C ARG A 171 11.35 3.48 -0.36
N LEU A 172 11.50 4.05 -1.54
CA LEU A 172 12.17 5.34 -1.75
C LEU A 172 11.09 6.38 -2.02
N ASN A 173 11.15 7.52 -1.34
CA ASN A 173 10.25 8.63 -1.55
C ASN A 173 11.06 9.81 -2.10
N LEU A 174 10.56 10.43 -3.15
CA LEU A 174 11.15 11.60 -3.81
C LEU A 174 10.18 12.78 -3.72
N LYS A 175 10.57 13.84 -3.02
CA LYS A 175 9.83 15.12 -3.02
C LYS A 175 9.96 15.80 -4.37
N LEU A 176 8.83 16.21 -4.91
CA LEU A 176 8.71 16.95 -6.18
C LEU A 176 8.85 18.44 -6.02
#